data_10f2d4f8ef6ac43667fdb3066c4ed95d
#
_entry.id   10f2d4f8ef6ac43667fdb3066c4ed95d
#
_cell.length_a   1.000
_cell.length_b   1.000
_cell.length_c   1.000
_cell.angle_alpha   90.00
_cell.angle_beta   90.00
_cell.angle_gamma   90.00
#
_symmetry.space_group_name_H-M   'P 1'
#
loop_
_entity.id
_entity.type
_entity.pdbx_description
1 polymer ?
#
loop_
_entity_poly.entity_id
_entity_poly.type
_entity_poly.pdbx_seq_one_letter_code
_entity_poly.pdbx_strand_id
1 'polypeptide(L)'
;MKKRIIKIVVAVLVIGAIFWAKSFFYDYKMNHNFKVISEGKVYKSGVIPPEKLAEFVKEHKIKSIIDLRFPGTADLVNNPEIPTELIAEKEAASKIEGLNYFNLGSDQVPKPENLEYFFKIMDNKANYPVLIHCFHGVGRAEMYSAIYRIEYENWGRDDARKETRFLTKFSSFDLGKPKGDFLHSYVKRKEKTAK
;
A
#
# COMPACT_ATOMS: atom_id res chain seq x y z
N MET A 1 -8.29 49.14 -3.08
CA MET A 1 -7.77 48.17 -2.09
C MET A 1 -8.38 46.76 -2.28
N LYS A 2 -9.69 46.58 -2.15
CA LYS A 2 -10.35 45.23 -2.24
C LYS A 2 -9.99 44.41 -3.50
N LYS A 3 -10.00 45.01 -4.71
CA LYS A 3 -9.65 44.32 -5.96
C LYS A 3 -8.18 43.81 -5.99
N ARG A 4 -7.26 44.51 -5.34
CA ARG A 4 -5.83 44.13 -5.28
C ARG A 4 -5.64 42.95 -4.33
N ILE A 5 -6.34 42.97 -3.20
CA ILE A 5 -6.33 41.86 -2.21
C ILE A 5 -6.91 40.59 -2.84
N ILE A 6 -8.04 40.69 -3.57
CA ILE A 6 -8.65 39.56 -4.25
C ILE A 6 -7.67 38.92 -5.27
N LYS A 7 -6.97 39.75 -6.07
CA LYS A 7 -5.97 39.22 -7.03
C LYS A 7 -4.82 38.48 -6.34
N ILE A 8 -4.34 39.00 -5.18
CA ILE A 8 -3.29 38.35 -4.38
C ILE A 8 -3.80 37.01 -3.84
N VAL A 9 -4.99 36.97 -3.25
CA VAL A 9 -5.59 35.74 -2.72
C VAL A 9 -5.75 34.69 -3.83
N VAL A 10 -6.28 35.10 -4.99
CA VAL A 10 -6.43 34.18 -6.13
C VAL A 10 -5.07 33.65 -6.60
N ALA A 11 -4.05 34.52 -6.69
CA ALA A 11 -2.71 34.10 -7.08
C ALA A 11 -2.12 33.06 -6.11
N VAL A 12 -2.28 33.27 -4.79
CA VAL A 12 -1.82 32.33 -3.75
C VAL A 12 -2.54 30.98 -3.87
N LEU A 13 -3.86 31.00 -4.08
CA LEU A 13 -4.64 29.76 -4.27
C LEU A 13 -4.22 28.99 -5.52
N VAL A 14 -3.97 29.67 -6.64
CA VAL A 14 -3.50 29.07 -7.88
C VAL A 14 -2.11 28.46 -7.70
N ILE A 15 -1.18 29.17 -7.05
CA ILE A 15 0.16 28.66 -6.78
C ILE A 15 0.08 27.42 -5.85
N GLY A 16 -0.76 27.47 -4.81
CA GLY A 16 -1.01 26.33 -3.92
C GLY A 16 -1.57 25.12 -4.64
N ALA A 17 -2.53 25.34 -5.55
CA ALA A 17 -3.12 24.28 -6.37
C ALA A 17 -2.09 23.64 -7.32
N ILE A 18 -1.24 24.45 -7.94
CA ILE A 18 -0.16 23.96 -8.82
C ILE A 18 0.86 23.15 -8.03
N PHE A 19 1.25 23.62 -6.86
CA PHE A 19 2.20 22.91 -6.00
C PHE A 19 1.61 21.57 -5.52
N TRP A 20 0.36 21.57 -5.10
CA TRP A 20 -0.36 20.36 -4.70
C TRP A 20 -0.49 19.35 -5.85
N ALA A 21 -0.85 19.82 -7.05
CA ALA A 21 -0.95 18.97 -8.24
C ALA A 21 0.40 18.37 -8.64
N LYS A 22 1.50 19.14 -8.55
CA LYS A 22 2.85 18.63 -8.78
C LYS A 22 3.25 17.58 -7.76
N SER A 23 2.99 17.80 -6.48
CA SER A 23 3.27 16.84 -5.41
C SER A 23 2.49 15.54 -5.61
N PHE A 24 1.19 15.65 -5.88
CA PHE A 24 0.34 14.50 -6.19
C PHE A 24 0.84 13.69 -7.38
N PHE A 25 1.20 14.39 -8.48
CA PHE A 25 1.73 13.74 -9.68
C PHE A 25 3.08 13.06 -9.40
N TYR A 26 3.95 13.70 -8.64
CA TYR A 26 5.24 13.13 -8.23
C TYR A 26 5.02 11.84 -7.42
N ASP A 27 4.19 11.89 -6.39
CA ASP A 27 3.92 10.72 -5.53
C ASP A 27 3.32 9.56 -6.33
N TYR A 28 2.39 9.86 -7.24
CA TYR A 28 1.74 8.83 -8.05
C TYR A 28 2.65 8.25 -9.14
N LYS A 29 3.35 9.10 -9.91
CA LYS A 29 4.11 8.68 -11.12
C LYS A 29 5.58 8.38 -10.85
N MET A 30 6.22 9.14 -9.98
CA MET A 30 7.66 9.04 -9.73
C MET A 30 7.98 8.21 -8.50
N ASN A 31 7.21 8.39 -7.44
CA ASN A 31 7.41 7.72 -6.16
C ASN A 31 6.56 6.44 -5.99
N HIS A 32 5.76 6.06 -6.99
CA HIS A 32 4.94 4.84 -7.00
C HIS A 32 4.04 4.69 -5.74
N ASN A 33 3.55 5.78 -5.17
CA ASN A 33 2.83 5.81 -3.89
C ASN A 33 3.59 5.10 -2.76
N PHE A 34 4.93 5.15 -2.80
CA PHE A 34 5.77 4.60 -1.75
C PHE A 34 5.51 5.29 -0.42
N LYS A 35 5.41 4.51 0.64
CA LYS A 35 5.25 5.01 2.01
C LYS A 35 5.97 4.07 2.98
N VAL A 36 6.64 4.66 3.95
CA VAL A 36 7.16 3.94 5.11
C VAL A 36 5.99 3.63 6.05
N ILE A 37 5.75 2.37 6.33
CA ILE A 37 4.73 1.91 7.28
C ILE A 37 5.34 1.72 8.66
N SER A 38 6.50 1.07 8.70
CA SER A 38 7.33 0.88 9.90
C SER A 38 8.79 0.97 9.49
N GLU A 39 9.50 1.95 10.04
CA GLU A 39 10.88 2.25 9.65
C GLU A 39 11.80 1.02 9.74
N GLY A 40 12.52 0.75 8.66
CA GLY A 40 13.42 -0.39 8.57
C GLY A 40 12.74 -1.77 8.59
N LYS A 41 11.40 -1.84 8.54
CA LYS A 41 10.65 -3.10 8.63
C LYS A 41 9.65 -3.29 7.53
N VAL A 42 8.72 -2.33 7.34
CA VAL A 42 7.62 -2.49 6.39
C VAL A 42 7.43 -1.21 5.58
N TYR A 43 7.37 -1.39 4.30
CA TYR A 43 7.11 -0.38 3.29
C TYR A 43 5.89 -0.79 2.47
N LYS A 44 5.23 0.17 1.83
CA LYS A 44 4.21 -0.11 0.83
C LYS A 44 4.43 0.73 -0.42
N SER A 45 3.95 0.22 -1.57
CA SER A 45 3.97 0.97 -2.82
C SER A 45 2.88 0.53 -3.80
N GLY A 46 2.78 1.20 -4.92
CA GLY A 46 2.26 0.67 -6.17
C GLY A 46 3.31 -0.19 -6.87
N VAL A 47 3.04 -0.52 -8.11
CA VAL A 47 4.01 -1.27 -8.95
C VAL A 47 5.29 -0.49 -9.11
N ILE A 48 6.41 -1.14 -8.87
CA ILE A 48 7.74 -0.65 -9.23
C ILE A 48 8.09 -1.25 -10.60
N PRO A 49 8.44 -0.43 -11.61
CA PRO A 49 8.84 -0.94 -12.91
C PRO A 49 9.97 -1.97 -12.80
N PRO A 50 9.89 -3.09 -13.54
CA PRO A 50 10.89 -4.18 -13.45
C PRO A 50 12.33 -3.70 -13.60
N GLU A 51 12.57 -2.72 -14.47
CA GLU A 51 13.90 -2.13 -14.72
C GLU A 51 14.44 -1.30 -13.55
N LYS A 52 13.56 -0.84 -12.65
CA LYS A 52 13.92 -0.06 -11.44
C LYS A 52 13.92 -0.90 -10.17
N LEU A 53 13.40 -2.13 -10.23
CA LEU A 53 13.16 -2.94 -9.04
C LEU A 53 14.43 -3.23 -8.26
N ALA A 54 15.54 -3.56 -8.94
CA ALA A 54 16.80 -3.89 -8.29
C ALA A 54 17.40 -2.68 -7.53
N GLU A 55 17.35 -1.49 -8.13
CA GLU A 55 17.81 -0.25 -7.49
C GLU A 55 16.94 0.07 -6.26
N PHE A 56 15.63 -0.02 -6.40
CA PHE A 56 14.67 0.24 -5.34
C PHE A 56 14.85 -0.72 -4.15
N VAL A 57 15.00 -2.01 -4.42
CA VAL A 57 15.25 -3.05 -3.41
C VAL A 57 16.54 -2.78 -2.65
N LYS A 58 17.60 -2.39 -3.35
CA LYS A 58 18.91 -2.04 -2.76
C LYS A 58 18.82 -0.79 -1.89
N GLU A 59 18.20 0.29 -2.38
CA GLU A 59 18.06 1.56 -1.68
C GLU A 59 17.35 1.38 -0.33
N HIS A 60 16.23 0.64 -0.33
CA HIS A 60 15.41 0.42 0.85
C HIS A 60 15.75 -0.86 1.62
N LYS A 61 16.81 -1.59 1.20
CA LYS A 61 17.30 -2.83 1.81
C LYS A 61 16.20 -3.90 1.94
N ILE A 62 15.28 -3.95 0.99
CA ILE A 62 14.13 -4.86 0.99
C ILE A 62 14.63 -6.29 0.84
N LYS A 63 14.14 -7.19 1.69
CA LYS A 63 14.41 -8.63 1.64
C LYS A 63 13.25 -9.43 1.09
N SER A 64 12.05 -8.90 1.17
CA SER A 64 10.87 -9.60 0.69
C SER A 64 9.87 -8.67 0.05
N ILE A 65 9.23 -9.13 -1.01
CA ILE A 65 8.10 -8.47 -1.67
C ILE A 65 6.85 -9.31 -1.47
N ILE A 66 5.75 -8.66 -1.05
CA ILE A 66 4.40 -9.24 -1.03
C ILE A 66 3.59 -8.54 -2.11
N ASP A 67 3.38 -9.21 -3.22
CA ASP A 67 2.56 -8.75 -4.33
C ASP A 67 1.11 -9.21 -4.14
N LEU A 68 0.21 -8.25 -4.02
CA LEU A 68 -1.22 -8.47 -3.77
C LEU A 68 -2.06 -8.55 -5.05
N ARG A 69 -1.44 -8.56 -6.23
CA ARG A 69 -2.13 -8.68 -7.51
C ARG A 69 -2.45 -10.14 -7.80
N PHE A 70 -3.58 -10.38 -8.46
CA PHE A 70 -3.95 -11.72 -8.90
C PHE A 70 -3.09 -12.15 -10.09
N PRO A 71 -2.47 -13.34 -10.05
CA PRO A 71 -1.78 -13.86 -11.20
C PRO A 71 -2.80 -14.33 -12.27
N GLY A 72 -2.55 -13.95 -13.50
CA GLY A 72 -3.26 -14.53 -14.65
C GLY A 72 -4.62 -13.91 -15.02
N THR A 73 -5.14 -12.92 -14.28
CA THR A 73 -6.40 -12.26 -14.61
C THR A 73 -6.26 -10.75 -14.64
N ALA A 74 -6.69 -10.12 -15.72
CA ALA A 74 -6.91 -8.68 -15.77
C ALA A 74 -8.22 -8.35 -15.06
N ASP A 75 -8.16 -7.45 -14.07
CA ASP A 75 -9.31 -6.80 -13.45
C ASP A 75 -9.18 -5.30 -13.70
N LEU A 76 -10.03 -4.76 -14.54
CA LEU A 76 -9.95 -3.35 -14.99
C LEU A 76 -10.04 -2.33 -13.83
N VAL A 77 -10.60 -2.73 -12.70
CA VAL A 77 -10.78 -1.85 -11.53
C VAL A 77 -9.67 -2.06 -10.49
N ASN A 78 -9.40 -3.31 -10.12
CA ASN A 78 -8.50 -3.63 -9.00
C ASN A 78 -7.11 -4.07 -9.44
N ASN A 79 -7.00 -4.62 -10.65
CA ASN A 79 -5.77 -5.17 -11.21
C ASN A 79 -5.80 -5.05 -12.74
N PRO A 80 -5.75 -3.82 -13.27
CA PRO A 80 -5.88 -3.56 -14.71
C PRO A 80 -4.67 -4.05 -15.51
N GLU A 81 -3.65 -4.55 -14.84
CA GLU A 81 -2.47 -5.11 -15.47
C GLU A 81 -2.75 -6.40 -16.19
N ILE A 82 -2.11 -6.55 -17.30
CA ILE A 82 -2.05 -7.81 -18.01
C ILE A 82 -1.09 -8.77 -17.27
N PRO A 83 -1.33 -10.07 -17.36
CA PRO A 83 -0.48 -11.08 -16.71
C PRO A 83 1.02 -10.97 -17.05
N THR A 84 1.36 -10.48 -18.23
CA THR A 84 2.74 -10.26 -18.67
C THR A 84 3.52 -9.27 -17.78
N GLU A 85 2.88 -8.23 -17.24
CA GLU A 85 3.54 -7.25 -16.37
C GLU A 85 3.87 -7.86 -14.99
N LEU A 86 2.99 -8.69 -14.47
CA LEU A 86 3.25 -9.43 -13.23
C LEU A 86 4.38 -10.46 -13.43
N ILE A 87 4.41 -11.14 -14.58
CA ILE A 87 5.48 -12.07 -14.94
C ILE A 87 6.81 -11.33 -15.04
N ALA A 88 6.85 -10.18 -15.72
CA ALA A 88 8.06 -9.35 -15.86
C ALA A 88 8.63 -8.89 -14.51
N GLU A 89 7.78 -8.49 -13.58
CA GLU A 89 8.21 -8.13 -12.23
C GLU A 89 8.76 -9.32 -11.46
N LYS A 90 8.07 -10.47 -11.54
CA LYS A 90 8.52 -11.72 -10.90
C LYS A 90 9.87 -12.18 -11.47
N GLU A 91 10.06 -12.08 -12.77
CA GLU A 91 11.34 -12.38 -13.42
C GLU A 91 12.44 -11.40 -12.99
N ALA A 92 12.14 -10.10 -12.89
CA ALA A 92 13.09 -9.12 -12.38
C ALA A 92 13.46 -9.41 -10.93
N ALA A 93 12.50 -9.71 -10.08
CA ALA A 93 12.71 -10.07 -8.69
C ALA A 93 13.58 -11.34 -8.54
N SER A 94 13.39 -12.35 -9.39
CA SER A 94 14.15 -13.60 -9.33
C SER A 94 15.65 -13.43 -9.64
N LYS A 95 16.03 -12.32 -10.27
CA LYS A 95 17.43 -11.96 -10.57
C LYS A 95 18.14 -11.21 -9.44
N ILE A 96 17.38 -10.83 -8.39
CA ILE A 96 17.94 -10.09 -7.24
C ILE A 96 18.30 -11.11 -6.16
N GLU A 97 19.61 -11.24 -5.92
CA GLU A 97 20.13 -12.18 -4.92
C GLU A 97 19.58 -11.90 -3.51
N GLY A 98 19.10 -12.91 -2.84
CA GLY A 98 18.57 -12.83 -1.48
C GLY A 98 17.18 -12.19 -1.34
N LEU A 99 16.51 -11.83 -2.45
CA LEU A 99 15.16 -11.32 -2.44
C LEU A 99 14.12 -12.46 -2.49
N ASN A 100 13.19 -12.46 -1.54
CA ASN A 100 12.01 -13.33 -1.58
C ASN A 100 10.85 -12.62 -2.28
N TYR A 101 10.14 -13.31 -3.15
CA TYR A 101 8.96 -12.78 -3.82
C TYR A 101 7.74 -13.66 -3.54
N PHE A 102 6.74 -13.10 -2.88
CA PHE A 102 5.50 -13.78 -2.51
C PHE A 102 4.32 -13.16 -3.27
N ASN A 103 3.73 -13.91 -4.19
CA ASN A 103 2.50 -13.47 -4.83
C ASN A 103 1.30 -13.97 -4.02
N LEU A 104 0.69 -13.09 -3.24
CA LEU A 104 -0.42 -13.41 -2.36
C LEU A 104 -1.77 -13.42 -3.11
N GLY A 105 -1.97 -12.56 -4.10
CA GLY A 105 -3.22 -12.41 -4.84
C GLY A 105 -4.42 -12.18 -3.92
N SER A 106 -4.85 -10.96 -3.72
CA SER A 106 -5.91 -10.64 -2.75
C SER A 106 -6.98 -9.73 -3.33
N ASP A 107 -8.21 -9.94 -2.90
CA ASP A 107 -9.31 -8.99 -3.08
C ASP A 107 -9.07 -7.70 -2.28
N GLN A 108 -9.93 -6.69 -2.49
CA GLN A 108 -9.87 -5.41 -1.76
C GLN A 108 -10.11 -5.58 -0.26
N VAL A 109 -10.91 -6.58 0.11
CA VAL A 109 -11.06 -7.07 1.48
C VAL A 109 -10.46 -8.48 1.51
N PRO A 110 -9.43 -8.73 2.33
CA PRO A 110 -8.76 -10.02 2.34
C PRO A 110 -9.67 -11.13 2.88
N LYS A 111 -9.57 -12.31 2.26
CA LYS A 111 -10.19 -13.53 2.75
C LYS A 111 -9.35 -14.15 3.87
N PRO A 112 -9.92 -15.06 4.68
CA PRO A 112 -9.18 -15.72 5.76
C PRO A 112 -7.86 -16.37 5.31
N GLU A 113 -7.86 -17.09 4.20
CA GLU A 113 -6.68 -17.73 3.63
C GLU A 113 -5.59 -16.74 3.19
N ASN A 114 -5.99 -15.56 2.70
CA ASN A 114 -5.04 -14.49 2.39
C ASN A 114 -4.35 -13.97 3.65
N LEU A 115 -5.13 -13.81 4.74
CA LEU A 115 -4.59 -13.37 6.03
C LEU A 115 -3.63 -14.40 6.64
N GLU A 116 -3.98 -15.68 6.59
CA GLU A 116 -3.12 -16.77 7.08
C GLU A 116 -1.78 -16.78 6.35
N TYR A 117 -1.81 -16.66 5.02
CA TYR A 117 -0.58 -16.60 4.24
C TYR A 117 0.22 -15.33 4.51
N PHE A 118 -0.43 -14.18 4.61
CA PHE A 118 0.21 -12.92 5.00
C PHE A 118 0.91 -13.05 6.35
N PHE A 119 0.24 -13.59 7.35
CA PHE A 119 0.83 -13.76 8.68
C PHE A 119 2.00 -14.75 8.68
N LYS A 120 1.90 -15.83 7.91
CA LYS A 120 3.03 -16.77 7.75
C LYS A 120 4.29 -16.07 7.23
N ILE A 121 4.14 -15.12 6.29
CA ILE A 121 5.25 -14.33 5.76
C ILE A 121 5.76 -13.35 6.83
N MET A 122 4.84 -12.61 7.48
CA MET A 122 5.19 -11.54 8.42
C MET A 122 5.68 -12.04 9.78
N ASP A 123 5.32 -13.25 10.20
CA ASP A 123 5.83 -13.86 11.44
C ASP A 123 7.30 -14.29 11.30
N ASN A 124 7.77 -14.54 10.08
CA ASN A 124 9.17 -14.87 9.83
C ASN A 124 10.03 -13.61 9.78
N LYS A 125 10.83 -13.37 10.81
CA LYS A 125 11.71 -12.20 10.94
C LYS A 125 12.81 -12.14 9.87
N ALA A 126 13.18 -13.25 9.25
CA ALA A 126 14.15 -13.27 8.15
C ALA A 126 13.65 -12.56 6.89
N ASN A 127 12.33 -12.40 6.74
CA ASN A 127 11.73 -11.73 5.59
C ASN A 127 11.85 -10.20 5.61
N TYR A 128 12.19 -9.60 6.76
CA TYR A 128 12.25 -8.15 6.88
C TYR A 128 13.57 -7.53 6.40
N PRO A 129 13.54 -6.33 5.78
CA PRO A 129 12.38 -5.47 5.50
C PRO A 129 11.47 -6.00 4.38
N VAL A 130 10.15 -5.77 4.51
CA VAL A 130 9.13 -6.22 3.58
C VAL A 130 8.51 -5.04 2.82
N LEU A 131 8.39 -5.16 1.49
CA LEU A 131 7.58 -4.27 0.66
C LEU A 131 6.23 -4.94 0.37
N ILE A 132 5.14 -4.29 0.76
CA ILE A 132 3.78 -4.70 0.43
C ILE A 132 3.29 -3.83 -0.73
N HIS A 133 2.94 -4.42 -1.86
CA HIS A 133 2.43 -3.65 -2.96
C HIS A 133 1.21 -4.26 -3.67
N CYS A 134 0.53 -3.42 -4.41
CA CYS A 134 -0.51 -3.78 -5.37
C CYS A 134 -0.33 -2.89 -6.60
N PHE A 135 -1.30 -2.78 -7.50
CA PHE A 135 -1.15 -1.93 -8.68
C PHE A 135 -0.91 -0.46 -8.30
N HIS A 136 -1.87 0.18 -7.63
CA HIS A 136 -1.79 1.62 -7.33
C HIS A 136 -1.14 1.96 -5.96
N GLY A 137 -1.01 1.00 -5.05
CA GLY A 137 -0.50 1.25 -3.70
C GLY A 137 -1.48 1.95 -2.74
N VAL A 138 -2.74 2.15 -3.13
CA VAL A 138 -3.73 2.94 -2.35
C VAL A 138 -4.97 2.15 -1.90
N GLY A 139 -5.07 0.89 -2.27
CA GLY A 139 -6.20 0.02 -1.90
C GLY A 139 -5.74 -1.16 -1.06
N ARG A 140 -5.42 -2.28 -1.72
CA ARG A 140 -4.95 -3.53 -1.08
C ARG A 140 -3.71 -3.31 -0.24
N ALA A 141 -2.71 -2.60 -0.74
CA ALA A 141 -1.48 -2.31 0.00
C ALA A 141 -1.77 -1.53 1.31
N GLU A 142 -2.67 -0.55 1.29
CA GLU A 142 -3.10 0.15 2.50
C GLU A 142 -3.86 -0.77 3.47
N MET A 143 -4.73 -1.65 2.97
CA MET A 143 -5.44 -2.63 3.79
C MET A 143 -4.48 -3.51 4.59
N TYR A 144 -3.51 -4.12 3.90
CA TYR A 144 -2.52 -4.98 4.55
C TYR A 144 -1.56 -4.21 5.46
N SER A 145 -1.25 -2.96 5.14
CA SER A 145 -0.50 -2.06 6.02
C SER A 145 -1.25 -1.75 7.31
N ALA A 146 -2.55 -1.50 7.24
CA ALA A 146 -3.39 -1.30 8.41
C ALA A 146 -3.46 -2.58 9.29
N ILE A 147 -3.64 -3.75 8.67
CA ILE A 147 -3.63 -5.03 9.38
C ILE A 147 -2.28 -5.26 10.06
N TYR A 148 -1.16 -4.96 9.39
CA TYR A 148 0.18 -5.04 10.00
C TYR A 148 0.28 -4.17 11.24
N ARG A 149 -0.15 -2.91 11.19
CA ARG A 149 -0.13 -2.01 12.36
C ARG A 149 -0.98 -2.52 13.51
N ILE A 150 -2.15 -3.09 13.23
CA ILE A 150 -3.02 -3.67 14.25
C ILE A 150 -2.36 -4.88 14.90
N GLU A 151 -1.82 -5.82 14.13
CA GLU A 151 -1.28 -7.09 14.62
C GLU A 151 0.10 -6.96 15.27
N TYR A 152 1.00 -6.15 14.70
CA TYR A 152 2.42 -6.13 15.07
C TYR A 152 2.85 -4.86 15.79
N GLU A 153 2.14 -3.74 15.61
CA GLU A 153 2.46 -2.46 16.24
C GLU A 153 1.44 -2.05 17.31
N ASN A 154 0.46 -2.89 17.55
CA ASN A 154 -0.58 -2.68 18.57
C ASN A 154 -1.45 -1.43 18.37
N TRP A 155 -1.63 -0.99 17.13
CA TRP A 155 -2.50 0.14 16.84
C TRP A 155 -3.97 -0.20 17.11
N GLY A 156 -4.75 0.81 17.48
CA GLY A 156 -6.21 0.74 17.48
C GLY A 156 -6.75 0.54 16.07
N ARG A 157 -7.84 -0.22 15.93
CA ARG A 157 -8.47 -0.54 14.62
C ARG A 157 -8.87 0.72 13.85
N ASP A 158 -9.49 1.68 14.55
CA ASP A 158 -9.93 2.93 13.94
C ASP A 158 -8.77 3.87 13.61
N ASP A 159 -7.70 3.85 14.38
CA ASP A 159 -6.52 4.65 14.08
C ASP A 159 -5.79 4.09 12.86
N ALA A 160 -5.59 2.77 12.79
CA ALA A 160 -5.03 2.12 11.60
C ALA A 160 -5.91 2.36 10.36
N ARG A 161 -7.26 2.28 10.51
CA ARG A 161 -8.21 2.58 9.44
C ARG A 161 -8.14 4.03 8.98
N LYS A 162 -8.06 5.00 9.90
CA LYS A 162 -7.97 6.43 9.57
C LYS A 162 -6.65 6.76 8.86
N GLU A 163 -5.57 6.14 9.24
CA GLU A 163 -4.25 6.36 8.63
C GLU A 163 -4.18 5.93 7.16
N THR A 164 -5.06 5.01 6.71
CA THR A 164 -5.15 4.61 5.30
C THR A 164 -5.76 5.69 4.41
N ARG A 165 -6.34 6.73 5.00
CA ARG A 165 -7.15 7.72 4.29
C ARG A 165 -6.28 8.87 3.81
N PHE A 166 -6.38 9.18 2.52
CA PHE A 166 -5.77 10.39 1.96
C PHE A 166 -6.51 11.66 2.39
N LEU A 167 -7.85 11.57 2.45
CA LEU A 167 -8.73 12.64 2.91
C LEU A 167 -9.62 12.13 4.04
N THR A 168 -10.04 13.03 4.92
CA THR A 168 -10.90 12.68 6.07
C THR A 168 -12.31 12.25 5.69
N LYS A 169 -12.73 12.48 4.43
CA LYS A 169 -14.04 12.11 3.90
C LYS A 169 -13.92 11.48 2.53
N PHE A 170 -14.90 10.66 2.14
CA PHE A 170 -15.02 9.98 0.84
C PHE A 170 -13.92 8.96 0.52
N SER A 171 -13.41 8.28 1.53
CA SER A 171 -12.47 7.18 1.36
C SER A 171 -13.21 5.83 1.26
N SER A 172 -12.63 4.89 0.50
CA SER A 172 -13.09 3.50 0.49
C SER A 172 -12.88 2.78 1.83
N PHE A 173 -12.18 3.41 2.77
CA PHE A 173 -11.97 2.97 4.15
C PHE A 173 -12.89 3.67 5.17
N ASP A 174 -13.90 4.41 4.71
CA ASP A 174 -14.92 4.97 5.61
C ASP A 174 -15.85 3.88 6.13
N LEU A 175 -16.44 4.10 7.31
CA LEU A 175 -17.52 3.24 7.83
C LEU A 175 -18.69 3.21 6.85
N GLY A 176 -19.34 2.07 6.74
CA GLY A 176 -20.34 1.79 5.72
C GLY A 176 -19.77 1.44 4.34
N LYS A 177 -18.45 1.27 4.24
CA LYS A 177 -17.76 0.73 3.06
C LYS A 177 -17.07 -0.58 3.42
N PRO A 178 -17.00 -1.57 2.51
CA PRO A 178 -16.49 -2.91 2.85
C PRO A 178 -15.11 -2.91 3.51
N LYS A 179 -14.18 -2.08 3.05
CA LYS A 179 -12.83 -1.97 3.64
C LYS A 179 -12.84 -1.32 5.02
N GLY A 180 -13.66 -0.28 5.19
CA GLY A 180 -13.78 0.41 6.47
C GLY A 180 -14.42 -0.46 7.54
N ASP A 181 -15.50 -1.14 7.19
CA ASP A 181 -16.24 -2.03 8.09
C ASP A 181 -15.37 -3.24 8.46
N PHE A 182 -14.62 -3.80 7.51
CA PHE A 182 -13.68 -4.88 7.78
C PHE A 182 -12.63 -4.48 8.83
N LEU A 183 -11.96 -3.34 8.66
CA LEU A 183 -10.94 -2.90 9.62
C LEU A 183 -11.54 -2.54 10.98
N HIS A 184 -12.72 -1.93 11.00
CA HIS A 184 -13.43 -1.58 12.24
C HIS A 184 -13.80 -2.81 13.05
N SER A 185 -14.28 -3.87 12.39
CA SER A 185 -14.68 -5.14 13.01
C SER A 185 -13.53 -6.14 13.17
N TYR A 186 -12.34 -5.81 12.69
CA TYR A 186 -11.19 -6.72 12.71
C TYR A 186 -10.84 -7.18 14.12
N VAL A 187 -10.68 -8.49 14.33
CA VAL A 187 -10.29 -9.09 15.61
C VAL A 187 -8.86 -9.58 15.51
N LYS A 188 -7.98 -9.10 16.39
CA LYS A 188 -6.58 -9.54 16.46
C LYS A 188 -6.47 -11.04 16.69
N ARG A 189 -5.44 -11.68 16.14
CA ARG A 189 -5.18 -13.12 16.33
C ARG A 189 -5.12 -13.49 17.79
N LYS A 190 -4.41 -12.72 18.62
CA LYS A 190 -4.30 -12.95 20.09
C LYS A 190 -5.64 -12.85 20.81
N GLU A 191 -6.58 -12.04 20.32
CA GLU A 191 -7.93 -11.92 20.91
C GLU A 191 -8.82 -13.11 20.54
N LYS A 192 -8.55 -13.79 19.41
CA LYS A 192 -9.27 -14.99 18.95
C LYS A 192 -8.89 -16.22 19.77
N THR A 193 -7.64 -16.31 20.23
CA THR A 193 -7.15 -17.47 21.01
C THR A 193 -7.46 -17.36 22.49
N ALA A 194 -7.93 -16.21 22.97
CA ALA A 194 -8.27 -15.96 24.37
C ALA A 194 -9.76 -16.24 24.70
N LYS A 195 -10.55 -16.68 23.72
CA LYS A 195 -11.96 -17.11 23.87
C LYS A 195 -12.07 -18.61 23.74
#